data_1815b127828d26314767b24878e1c44c
#
_entry.id   1815b127828d26314767b24878e1c44c
#
_cell.length_a   1.000
_cell.length_b   1.000
_cell.length_c   1.000
_cell.angle_alpha   90.00
_cell.angle_beta   90.00
_cell.angle_gamma   90.00
#
_symmetry.space_group_name_H-M   'P 1'
#
loop_
_entity.id
_entity.type
_entity.pdbx_description
1 polymer ?
#
loop_
_entity_poly.entity_id
_entity_poly.type
_entity_poly.pdbx_seq_one_letter_code
_entity_poly.pdbx_strand_id
1 'polypeptide(L)'
;FAIVLLATTFLLGAIAVRVMGETGIEPVSGTSFIVLLMLLLVFLNLPVGLTSEESVLMALVGTTVFGSAISMSGTVVGDYKNSLYIGNRPYHISKGNIMGVVPGAILGAGVAIFLSMLLADGSIDLLAPQANAFASFTIILAEGQGDWYALALGFALGAFVEWATGMGTSFGLGMYLPTPVTFPMLIGGAA
;
A
#
# COMPACT_ATOMS: atom_id res chain seq x y z
N PHE A 1 -15.59 12.24 -5.48
CA PHE A 1 -14.82 11.04 -5.13
C PHE A 1 -14.03 10.51 -6.32
N ALA A 2 -14.68 9.99 -7.38
CA ALA A 2 -14.03 9.33 -8.51
C ALA A 2 -12.96 10.21 -9.19
N ILE A 3 -13.22 11.50 -9.38
CA ILE A 3 -12.26 12.43 -10.01
C ILE A 3 -11.01 12.59 -9.15
N VAL A 4 -11.16 12.77 -7.84
CA VAL A 4 -10.03 12.89 -6.90
C VAL A 4 -9.23 11.59 -6.89
N LEU A 5 -9.90 10.45 -6.79
CA LEU A 5 -9.26 9.14 -6.80
C LEU A 5 -8.50 8.87 -8.11
N LEU A 6 -9.09 9.18 -9.26
CA LEU A 6 -8.44 9.05 -10.57
C LEU A 6 -7.23 9.97 -10.70
N ALA A 7 -7.35 11.23 -10.30
CA ALA A 7 -6.26 12.19 -10.37
C ALA A 7 -5.08 11.78 -9.47
N THR A 8 -5.36 11.36 -8.24
CA THR A 8 -4.33 10.88 -7.31
C THR A 8 -3.70 9.58 -7.79
N THR A 9 -4.50 8.65 -8.32
CA THR A 9 -3.99 7.40 -8.89
C THR A 9 -3.06 7.65 -10.07
N PHE A 10 -3.41 8.58 -10.95
CA PHE A 10 -2.56 8.92 -12.09
C PHE A 10 -1.25 9.58 -11.66
N LEU A 11 -1.30 10.59 -10.80
CA LEU A 11 -0.11 11.33 -10.34
C LEU A 11 0.83 10.44 -9.52
N LEU A 12 0.30 9.79 -8.49
CA LEU A 12 1.10 8.93 -7.62
C LEU A 12 1.49 7.63 -8.32
N GLY A 13 0.68 7.15 -9.26
CA GLY A 13 1.01 6.02 -10.12
C GLY A 13 2.21 6.29 -11.01
N ALA A 14 2.29 7.47 -11.62
CA ALA A 14 3.45 7.85 -12.42
C ALA A 14 4.75 7.88 -11.57
N ILE A 15 4.66 8.38 -10.33
CA ILE A 15 5.78 8.38 -9.38
C ILE A 15 6.14 6.94 -8.99
N ALA A 16 5.16 6.11 -8.65
CA ALA A 16 5.38 4.74 -8.23
C ALA A 16 6.01 3.87 -9.33
N VAL A 17 5.55 4.02 -10.58
CA VAL A 17 6.13 3.36 -11.76
C VAL A 17 7.59 3.75 -11.95
N ARG A 18 7.91 5.03 -11.81
CA ARG A 18 9.28 5.51 -11.91
C ARG A 18 10.16 4.96 -10.79
N VAL A 19 9.71 5.04 -9.55
CA VAL A 19 10.44 4.50 -8.38
C VAL A 19 10.68 3.00 -8.55
N MET A 20 9.66 2.23 -8.95
CA MET A 20 9.81 0.80 -9.21
C MET A 20 10.81 0.52 -10.34
N GLY A 21 10.76 1.29 -11.42
CA GLY A 21 11.71 1.18 -12.54
C GLY A 21 13.17 1.46 -12.15
N GLU A 22 13.40 2.41 -11.27
CA GLU A 22 14.73 2.81 -10.81
C GLU A 22 15.27 1.91 -9.68
N THR A 23 14.44 1.58 -8.68
CA THR A 23 14.87 0.95 -7.43
C THR A 23 14.48 -0.53 -7.32
N GLY A 24 13.48 -0.99 -8.06
CA GLY A 24 12.89 -2.32 -7.89
C GLY A 24 11.97 -2.44 -6.66
N ILE A 25 11.66 -1.33 -5.98
CA ILE A 25 10.79 -1.30 -4.79
C ILE A 25 9.46 -0.66 -5.14
N GLU A 26 8.36 -1.34 -4.78
CA GLU A 26 7.01 -0.81 -4.93
C GLU A 26 6.64 0.09 -3.74
N PRO A 27 6.44 1.41 -3.91
CA PRO A 27 6.10 2.33 -2.83
C PRO A 27 4.59 2.30 -2.48
N VAL A 28 3.95 1.13 -2.51
CA VAL A 28 2.49 0.98 -2.34
C VAL A 28 2.03 1.47 -0.98
N SER A 29 2.71 1.05 0.09
CA SER A 29 2.31 1.39 1.47
C SER A 29 2.34 2.89 1.71
N GLY A 30 3.45 3.56 1.38
CA GLY A 30 3.60 5.01 1.58
C GLY A 30 2.60 5.83 0.76
N THR A 31 2.44 5.51 -0.52
CA THR A 31 1.49 6.21 -1.39
C THR A 31 0.03 5.96 -0.97
N SER A 32 -0.29 4.76 -0.51
CA SER A 32 -1.63 4.43 0.00
C SER A 32 -1.96 5.19 1.29
N PHE A 33 -0.99 5.39 2.19
CA PHE A 33 -1.18 6.25 3.37
C PHE A 33 -1.50 7.68 2.99
N ILE A 34 -0.78 8.25 2.01
CA ILE A 34 -1.05 9.61 1.51
C ILE A 34 -2.48 9.70 0.97
N VAL A 35 -2.92 8.71 0.17
CA VAL A 35 -4.28 8.69 -0.39
C VAL A 35 -5.33 8.51 0.68
N LEU A 36 -5.11 7.64 1.66
CA LEU A 36 -6.02 7.48 2.80
C LEU A 36 -6.22 8.80 3.54
N LEU A 37 -5.12 9.48 3.86
CA LEU A 37 -5.14 10.79 4.52
C LEU A 37 -5.90 11.83 3.68
N MET A 38 -5.62 11.92 2.39
CA MET A 38 -6.32 12.84 1.49
C MET A 38 -7.82 12.54 1.42
N LEU A 39 -8.20 11.27 1.29
CA LEU A 39 -9.61 10.89 1.21
C LEU A 39 -10.33 11.14 2.53
N LEU A 40 -9.73 10.83 3.67
CA LEU A 40 -10.29 11.13 4.99
C LEU A 40 -10.48 12.63 5.19
N LEU A 41 -9.47 13.45 4.85
CA LEU A 41 -9.59 14.91 4.93
C LEU A 41 -10.72 15.43 4.02
N VAL A 42 -10.85 14.90 2.82
CA VAL A 42 -11.92 15.27 1.90
C VAL A 42 -13.29 14.88 2.45
N PHE A 43 -13.47 13.64 2.89
CA PHE A 43 -14.78 13.14 3.34
C PHE A 43 -15.23 13.68 4.69
N LEU A 44 -14.30 13.90 5.62
CA LEU A 44 -14.64 14.42 6.95
C LEU A 44 -14.89 15.94 6.95
N ASN A 45 -14.28 16.69 6.03
CA ASN A 45 -14.39 18.16 6.00
C ASN A 45 -15.35 18.70 4.95
N LEU A 46 -15.67 17.94 3.90
CA LEU A 46 -16.64 18.38 2.90
C LEU A 46 -18.06 17.95 3.30
N PRO A 47 -19.08 18.80 3.11
CA PRO A 47 -20.48 18.48 3.40
C PRO A 47 -21.03 17.53 2.34
N VAL A 48 -20.59 16.27 2.34
CA VAL A 48 -21.00 15.26 1.36
C VAL A 48 -22.27 14.53 1.80
N GLY A 49 -22.79 14.85 2.99
CA GLY A 49 -23.99 14.21 3.54
C GLY A 49 -23.77 12.78 4.04
N LEU A 50 -22.51 12.36 4.22
CA LEU A 50 -22.13 11.05 4.77
C LEU A 50 -21.93 11.14 6.27
N THR A 51 -22.23 10.07 6.97
CA THR A 51 -21.85 9.90 8.37
C THR A 51 -20.33 9.71 8.50
N SER A 52 -19.79 9.87 9.70
CA SER A 52 -18.34 9.66 9.93
C SER A 52 -17.92 8.22 9.58
N GLU A 53 -18.74 7.24 9.92
CA GLU A 53 -18.47 5.82 9.60
C GLU A 53 -18.47 5.56 8.09
N GLU A 54 -19.45 6.10 7.36
CA GLU A 54 -19.53 5.99 5.89
C GLU A 54 -18.33 6.67 5.23
N SER A 55 -17.91 7.82 5.74
CA SER A 55 -16.74 8.55 5.27
C SER A 55 -15.46 7.75 5.40
N VAL A 56 -15.26 7.10 6.55
CA VAL A 56 -14.13 6.22 6.82
C VAL A 56 -14.17 5.00 5.89
N LEU A 57 -15.33 4.36 5.76
CA LEU A 57 -15.48 3.20 4.87
C LEU A 57 -15.17 3.56 3.42
N MET A 58 -15.68 4.68 2.93
CA MET A 58 -15.43 5.16 1.56
C MET A 58 -13.94 5.50 1.34
N ALA A 59 -13.27 6.08 2.34
CA ALA A 59 -11.84 6.36 2.26
C ALA A 59 -11.02 5.06 2.22
N LEU A 60 -11.35 4.06 3.03
CA LEU A 60 -10.68 2.76 3.03
C LEU A 60 -10.87 2.01 1.71
N VAL A 61 -12.11 1.96 1.19
CA VAL A 61 -12.40 1.34 -0.12
C VAL A 61 -11.63 2.06 -1.23
N GLY A 62 -11.65 3.40 -1.25
CA GLY A 62 -10.89 4.17 -2.22
C GLY A 62 -9.39 3.92 -2.16
N THR A 63 -8.85 3.83 -0.95
CA THR A 63 -7.42 3.52 -0.73
C THR A 63 -7.07 2.11 -1.19
N THR A 64 -7.96 1.14 -0.99
CA THR A 64 -7.76 -0.24 -1.46
C THR A 64 -7.74 -0.31 -2.98
N VAL A 65 -8.67 0.37 -3.65
CA VAL A 65 -8.69 0.48 -5.13
C VAL A 65 -7.42 1.13 -5.64
N PHE A 66 -7.00 2.24 -5.02
CA PHE A 66 -5.74 2.91 -5.34
C PHE A 66 -4.53 1.99 -5.17
N GLY A 67 -4.40 1.35 -4.00
CA GLY A 67 -3.29 0.46 -3.68
C GLY A 67 -3.17 -0.71 -4.66
N SER A 68 -4.31 -1.30 -5.05
CA SER A 68 -4.36 -2.35 -6.06
C SER A 68 -3.87 -1.87 -7.43
N ALA A 69 -4.26 -0.66 -7.84
CA ALA A 69 -3.83 -0.08 -9.11
C ALA A 69 -2.32 0.22 -9.12
N ILE A 70 -1.78 0.74 -8.01
CA ILE A 70 -0.34 1.04 -7.88
C ILE A 70 0.48 -0.25 -7.85
N SER A 71 0.07 -1.25 -7.07
CA SER A 71 0.75 -2.54 -7.02
C SER A 71 0.78 -3.22 -8.39
N MET A 72 -0.36 -3.24 -9.09
CA MET A 72 -0.41 -3.77 -10.46
C MET A 72 0.53 -3.01 -11.41
N SER A 73 0.59 -1.68 -11.30
CA SER A 73 1.48 -0.87 -12.13
C SER A 73 2.95 -1.18 -11.86
N GLY A 74 3.34 -1.34 -10.59
CA GLY A 74 4.70 -1.72 -10.20
C GLY A 74 5.07 -3.10 -10.71
N THR A 75 4.21 -4.09 -10.51
CA THR A 75 4.43 -5.47 -11.01
C THR A 75 4.63 -5.49 -12.52
N VAL A 76 3.81 -4.80 -13.29
CA VAL A 76 3.93 -4.72 -14.76
C VAL A 76 5.27 -4.13 -15.17
N VAL A 77 5.74 -3.07 -14.51
CA VAL A 77 7.07 -2.47 -14.80
C VAL A 77 8.20 -3.44 -14.48
N GLY A 78 8.11 -4.15 -13.34
CA GLY A 78 9.05 -5.20 -12.97
C GLY A 78 9.12 -6.32 -14.03
N ASP A 79 7.95 -6.80 -14.46
CA ASP A 79 7.84 -7.82 -15.52
C ASP A 79 8.47 -7.36 -16.83
N TYR A 80 8.23 -6.13 -17.25
CA TYR A 80 8.86 -5.58 -18.46
C TYR A 80 10.37 -5.48 -18.31
N LYS A 81 10.88 -5.04 -17.19
CA LYS A 81 12.31 -4.93 -16.93
C LYS A 81 12.98 -6.32 -16.96
N ASN A 82 12.39 -7.29 -16.27
CA ASN A 82 12.85 -8.69 -16.32
C ASN A 82 12.80 -9.28 -17.73
N SER A 83 11.73 -8.99 -18.47
CA SER A 83 11.56 -9.40 -19.87
C SER A 83 12.68 -8.89 -20.76
N LEU A 84 13.10 -7.64 -20.57
CA LEU A 84 14.23 -7.06 -21.31
C LEU A 84 15.53 -7.80 -21.05
N TYR A 85 15.81 -8.16 -19.79
CA TYR A 85 17.03 -8.88 -19.42
C TYR A 85 17.11 -10.29 -20.02
N ILE A 86 15.99 -10.98 -20.16
CA ILE A 86 15.94 -12.33 -20.74
C ILE A 86 15.67 -12.35 -22.26
N GLY A 87 15.59 -11.17 -22.90
CA GLY A 87 15.37 -11.06 -24.34
C GLY A 87 13.96 -11.42 -24.81
N ASN A 88 12.97 -11.41 -23.89
CA ASN A 88 11.57 -11.68 -24.24
C ASN A 88 10.90 -10.43 -24.83
N ARG A 89 9.86 -10.63 -25.65
CA ARG A 89 9.12 -9.51 -26.27
C ARG A 89 8.09 -8.93 -25.30
N PRO A 90 8.05 -7.60 -25.10
CA PRO A 90 7.07 -6.94 -24.21
C PRO A 90 5.61 -7.29 -24.52
N TYR A 91 5.29 -7.53 -25.79
CA TYR A 91 3.95 -7.95 -26.23
C TYR A 91 3.46 -9.23 -25.55
N HIS A 92 4.32 -10.23 -25.38
CA HIS A 92 3.94 -11.49 -24.74
C HIS A 92 3.68 -11.30 -23.24
N ILE A 93 4.46 -10.43 -22.58
CA ILE A 93 4.27 -10.09 -21.18
C ILE A 93 2.94 -9.36 -20.99
N SER A 94 2.66 -8.34 -21.82
CA SER A 94 1.37 -7.62 -21.76
C SER A 94 0.18 -8.56 -21.90
N LYS A 95 0.26 -9.48 -22.87
CA LYS A 95 -0.80 -10.47 -23.10
C LYS A 95 -0.97 -11.40 -21.91
N GLY A 96 0.14 -11.88 -21.33
CA GLY A 96 0.13 -12.73 -20.14
C GLY A 96 -0.52 -12.01 -18.94
N ASN A 97 -0.13 -10.76 -18.68
CA ASN A 97 -0.68 -9.97 -17.59
C ASN A 97 -2.19 -9.72 -17.75
N ILE A 98 -2.63 -9.34 -18.96
CA ILE A 98 -4.07 -9.15 -19.23
C ILE A 98 -4.86 -10.45 -19.04
N MET A 99 -4.34 -11.57 -19.54
CA MET A 99 -5.01 -12.87 -19.39
C MET A 99 -5.02 -13.36 -17.93
N GLY A 100 -4.01 -12.98 -17.14
CA GLY A 100 -3.90 -13.33 -15.72
C GLY A 100 -4.85 -12.55 -14.79
N VAL A 101 -5.36 -11.38 -15.22
CA VAL A 101 -6.21 -10.52 -14.37
C VAL A 101 -7.48 -11.24 -13.91
N VAL A 102 -8.19 -11.88 -14.82
CA VAL A 102 -9.48 -12.51 -14.49
C VAL A 102 -9.32 -13.71 -13.54
N PRO A 103 -8.50 -14.73 -13.85
CA PRO A 103 -8.31 -15.83 -12.93
C PRO A 103 -7.67 -15.39 -11.61
N GLY A 104 -6.73 -14.44 -11.64
CA GLY A 104 -6.11 -13.87 -10.45
C GLY A 104 -7.13 -13.16 -9.55
N ALA A 105 -8.02 -12.36 -10.11
CA ALA A 105 -9.07 -11.70 -9.36
C ALA A 105 -10.05 -12.69 -8.69
N ILE A 106 -10.46 -13.73 -9.40
CA ILE A 106 -11.37 -14.76 -8.86
C ILE A 106 -10.70 -15.52 -7.72
N LEU A 107 -9.47 -15.99 -7.93
CA LEU A 107 -8.73 -16.73 -6.91
C LEU A 107 -8.39 -15.85 -5.71
N GLY A 108 -7.94 -14.62 -5.95
CA GLY A 108 -7.62 -13.66 -4.89
C GLY A 108 -8.84 -13.31 -4.04
N ALA A 109 -9.99 -13.05 -4.66
CA ALA A 109 -11.24 -12.82 -3.94
C ALA A 109 -11.67 -14.04 -3.13
N GLY A 110 -11.56 -15.25 -3.70
CA GLY A 110 -11.88 -16.50 -3.01
C GLY A 110 -11.00 -16.72 -1.78
N VAL A 111 -9.70 -16.53 -1.90
CA VAL A 111 -8.75 -16.63 -0.78
C VAL A 111 -9.02 -15.56 0.28
N ALA A 112 -9.28 -14.32 -0.13
CA ALA A 112 -9.59 -13.22 0.80
C ALA A 112 -10.85 -13.51 1.62
N ILE A 113 -11.93 -14.00 0.99
CA ILE A 113 -13.17 -14.39 1.67
C ILE A 113 -12.90 -15.56 2.64
N PHE A 114 -12.18 -16.57 2.19
CA PHE A 114 -11.84 -17.73 3.02
C PHE A 114 -11.04 -17.34 4.26
N LEU A 115 -10.00 -16.52 4.10
CA LEU A 115 -9.20 -16.01 5.21
C LEU A 115 -10.00 -15.10 6.15
N SER A 116 -10.90 -14.27 5.61
CA SER A 116 -11.80 -13.44 6.42
C SER A 116 -12.73 -14.27 7.30
N MET A 117 -13.25 -15.38 6.78
CA MET A 117 -14.09 -16.30 7.56
C MET A 117 -13.30 -16.95 8.70
N LEU A 118 -12.10 -17.45 8.43
CA LEU A 118 -11.24 -18.05 9.45
C LEU A 118 -10.81 -17.05 10.53
N LEU A 119 -10.57 -15.81 10.14
CA LEU A 119 -10.23 -14.75 11.07
C LEU A 119 -11.43 -14.37 11.96
N ALA A 120 -12.63 -14.29 11.36
CA ALA A 120 -13.87 -13.99 12.10
C ALA A 120 -14.21 -15.09 13.11
N ASP A 121 -13.94 -16.36 12.77
CA ASP A 121 -14.14 -17.50 13.67
C ASP A 121 -13.05 -17.64 14.73
N GLY A 122 -12.02 -16.81 14.70
CA GLY A 122 -10.88 -16.88 15.63
C GLY A 122 -10.00 -18.12 15.45
N SER A 123 -10.15 -18.83 14.34
CA SER A 123 -9.40 -20.07 14.04
C SER A 123 -7.95 -19.82 13.67
N ILE A 124 -7.63 -18.61 13.22
CA ILE A 124 -6.28 -18.18 12.84
C ILE A 124 -5.99 -16.78 13.36
N ASP A 125 -4.73 -16.55 13.72
CA ASP A 125 -4.20 -15.22 14.01
C ASP A 125 -3.27 -14.81 12.86
N LEU A 126 -3.70 -13.82 12.09
CA LEU A 126 -2.93 -13.31 10.97
C LEU A 126 -2.10 -12.10 11.40
N LEU A 127 -0.79 -12.21 11.27
CA LEU A 127 0.09 -11.07 11.37
C LEU A 127 -0.12 -10.16 10.15
N ALA A 128 -0.92 -9.11 10.32
CA ALA A 128 -1.20 -8.12 9.29
C ALA A 128 -0.73 -6.72 9.73
N PRO A 129 0.60 -6.49 9.86
CA PRO A 129 1.12 -5.23 10.42
C PRO A 129 0.69 -4.01 9.62
N GLN A 130 0.62 -4.10 8.30
CA GLN A 130 0.14 -3.01 7.46
C GLN A 130 -1.34 -2.69 7.71
N ALA A 131 -2.21 -3.70 7.78
CA ALA A 131 -3.62 -3.51 8.07
C ALA A 131 -3.82 -2.85 9.45
N ASN A 132 -3.08 -3.27 10.46
CA ASN A 132 -3.09 -2.67 11.79
C ASN A 132 -2.61 -1.21 11.77
N ALA A 133 -1.56 -0.91 11.01
CA ALA A 133 -1.08 0.47 10.84
C ALA A 133 -2.14 1.35 10.17
N PHE A 134 -2.79 0.88 9.10
CA PHE A 134 -3.88 1.60 8.45
C PHE A 134 -5.08 1.81 9.37
N ALA A 135 -5.48 0.80 10.12
CA ALA A 135 -6.58 0.89 11.08
C ALA A 135 -6.27 1.91 12.18
N SER A 136 -5.09 1.83 12.79
CA SER A 136 -4.65 2.78 13.83
C SER A 136 -4.62 4.21 13.30
N PHE A 137 -4.10 4.41 12.09
CA PHE A 137 -4.03 5.73 11.48
C PHE A 137 -5.43 6.30 11.18
N THR A 138 -6.35 5.44 10.73
CA THR A 138 -7.74 5.83 10.48
C THR A 138 -8.44 6.26 11.76
N ILE A 139 -8.26 5.53 12.86
CA ILE A 139 -8.82 5.87 14.19
C ILE A 139 -8.26 7.21 14.68
N ILE A 140 -6.94 7.41 14.58
CA ILE A 140 -6.28 8.66 14.96
C ILE A 140 -6.90 9.86 14.22
N LEU A 141 -7.12 9.73 12.91
CA LEU A 141 -7.66 10.83 12.10
C LEU A 141 -9.17 11.03 12.29
N ALA A 142 -9.94 9.94 12.39
CA ALA A 142 -11.39 10.01 12.50
C ALA A 142 -11.86 10.48 13.89
N GLU A 143 -11.19 10.03 14.96
CA GLU A 143 -11.55 10.33 16.34
C GLU A 143 -10.76 11.50 16.93
N GLY A 144 -9.72 11.97 16.26
CA GLY A 144 -8.85 13.04 16.73
C GLY A 144 -8.01 12.71 17.97
N GLN A 145 -7.98 11.44 18.38
CA GLN A 145 -7.33 10.95 19.60
C GLN A 145 -5.89 10.46 19.36
N GLY A 146 -5.21 11.02 18.38
CA GLY A 146 -3.85 10.62 18.06
C GLY A 146 -2.77 11.38 18.83
N ASP A 147 -1.65 10.70 19.09
CA ASP A 147 -0.43 11.36 19.52
C ASP A 147 0.26 12.03 18.32
N TRP A 148 -0.17 13.28 18.06
CA TRP A 148 0.37 14.08 16.96
C TRP A 148 1.87 14.36 17.12
N TYR A 149 2.40 14.37 18.35
CA TYR A 149 3.84 14.54 18.59
C TYR A 149 4.60 13.29 18.17
N ALA A 150 4.12 12.10 18.49
CA ALA A 150 4.74 10.85 18.05
C ALA A 150 4.70 10.72 16.53
N LEU A 151 3.58 11.11 15.90
CA LEU A 151 3.45 11.12 14.44
C LEU A 151 4.43 12.10 13.78
N ALA A 152 4.54 13.32 14.29
CA ALA A 152 5.47 14.33 13.80
C ALA A 152 6.94 13.91 13.98
N LEU A 153 7.27 13.32 15.14
CA LEU A 153 8.60 12.78 15.39
C LEU A 153 8.94 11.62 14.47
N GLY A 154 8.01 10.69 14.24
CA GLY A 154 8.18 9.59 13.29
C GLY A 154 8.42 10.09 11.87
N PHE A 155 7.64 11.08 11.43
CA PHE A 155 7.81 11.71 10.12
C PHE A 155 9.19 12.41 10.00
N ALA A 156 9.58 13.20 11.00
CA ALA A 156 10.87 13.90 11.02
C ALA A 156 12.05 12.91 11.02
N LEU A 157 11.95 11.84 11.80
CA LEU A 157 12.96 10.79 11.84
C LEU A 157 13.09 10.05 10.52
N GLY A 158 11.95 9.65 9.92
CA GLY A 158 11.93 9.01 8.61
C GLY A 158 12.52 9.90 7.51
N ALA A 159 12.13 11.18 7.48
CA ALA A 159 12.67 12.15 6.54
C ALA A 159 14.18 12.38 6.73
N PHE A 160 14.65 12.44 7.98
CA PHE A 160 16.07 12.55 8.30
C PHE A 160 16.87 11.33 7.82
N VAL A 161 16.37 10.13 8.10
CA VAL A 161 17.02 8.89 7.65
C VAL A 161 17.02 8.79 6.13
N GLU A 162 15.93 9.15 5.47
CA GLU A 162 15.88 9.19 4.00
C GLU A 162 16.91 10.16 3.44
N TRP A 163 16.97 11.38 3.98
CA TRP A 163 17.95 12.38 3.54
C TRP A 163 19.40 11.95 3.78
N ALA A 164 19.68 11.33 4.92
CA ALA A 164 21.05 10.96 5.32
C ALA A 164 21.54 9.68 4.63
N THR A 165 20.67 8.70 4.37
CA THR A 165 21.06 7.35 3.92
C THR A 165 20.40 6.90 2.61
N GLY A 166 19.31 7.54 2.18
CA GLY A 166 18.45 7.07 1.09
C GLY A 166 17.68 5.78 1.40
N MET A 167 17.61 5.38 2.69
CA MET A 167 17.00 4.11 3.14
C MET A 167 15.82 4.31 4.10
N GLY A 168 15.16 5.45 4.07
CA GLY A 168 14.05 5.76 4.97
C GLY A 168 12.91 4.75 4.90
N THR A 169 12.59 4.26 3.71
CA THR A 169 11.56 3.21 3.53
C THR A 169 11.93 1.91 4.24
N SER A 170 13.16 1.43 4.08
CA SER A 170 13.65 0.21 4.74
C SER A 170 13.72 0.38 6.24
N PHE A 171 14.13 1.57 6.71
CA PHE A 171 14.15 1.92 8.12
C PHE A 171 12.73 1.90 8.72
N GLY A 172 11.76 2.54 8.07
CA GLY A 172 10.36 2.53 8.49
C GLY A 172 9.77 1.14 8.55
N LEU A 173 10.02 0.31 7.54
CA LEU A 173 9.61 -1.10 7.53
C LEU A 173 10.21 -1.87 8.70
N GLY A 174 11.51 -1.68 8.99
CA GLY A 174 12.17 -2.32 10.12
C GLY A 174 11.62 -1.92 11.48
N MET A 175 11.11 -0.70 11.61
CA MET A 175 10.51 -0.23 12.86
C MET A 175 9.14 -0.84 13.16
N TYR A 176 8.29 -1.04 12.16
CA TYR A 176 6.92 -1.48 12.43
C TYR A 176 6.67 -2.98 12.17
N LEU A 177 7.55 -3.63 11.41
CA LEU A 177 7.43 -5.07 11.18
C LEU A 177 7.86 -5.86 12.42
N PRO A 178 7.12 -6.91 12.80
CA PRO A 178 7.48 -7.77 13.92
C PRO A 178 8.79 -8.53 13.65
N THR A 179 9.53 -8.82 14.71
CA THR A 179 10.84 -9.50 14.64
C THR A 179 10.82 -10.83 13.84
N PRO A 180 9.78 -11.69 13.94
CA PRO A 180 9.74 -12.90 13.11
C PRO A 180 9.76 -12.66 11.61
N VAL A 181 9.40 -11.46 11.15
CA VAL A 181 9.43 -11.06 9.74
C VAL A 181 10.77 -10.42 9.38
N THR A 182 11.29 -9.54 10.24
CA THR A 182 12.52 -8.79 9.97
C THR A 182 13.79 -9.62 10.12
N PHE A 183 13.81 -10.59 11.03
CA PHE A 183 14.97 -11.43 11.29
C PHE A 183 15.39 -12.31 10.10
N PRO A 184 14.48 -13.04 9.41
CA PRO A 184 14.82 -13.75 8.18
C PRO A 184 15.31 -12.84 7.06
N MET A 185 14.77 -11.61 6.95
CA MET A 185 15.22 -10.61 5.98
C MET A 185 16.68 -10.18 6.25
N LEU A 186 17.04 -10.00 7.52
CA LEU A 186 18.42 -9.68 7.93
C LEU A 186 19.38 -10.79 7.53
N ILE A 187 19.04 -12.05 7.81
CA ILE A 187 19.88 -13.20 7.45
C ILE A 187 20.02 -13.32 5.94
N GLY A 188 18.91 -13.22 5.19
CA GLY A 188 18.94 -13.33 3.74
C GLY A 188 19.66 -12.18 3.04
N GLY A 189 19.68 -11.00 3.65
CA GLY A 189 20.43 -9.85 3.13
C GLY A 189 21.92 -9.85 3.47
N ALA A 190 22.34 -10.63 4.48
CA ALA A 190 23.73 -10.77 4.90
C ALA A 190 24.47 -11.95 4.23
N ALA A 191 23.72 -12.89 3.62
CA ALA A 191 24.24 -14.05 2.91
C ALA A 191 24.63 -13.74 1.48
#